data_59441513e8e225008082c42dd89ed66d
#
_entry.id   59441513e8e225008082c42dd89ed66d
#
_cell.length_a   1.000
_cell.length_b   1.000
_cell.length_c   1.000
_cell.angle_alpha   90.00
_cell.angle_beta   90.00
_cell.angle_gamma   90.00
#
_symmetry.space_group_name_H-M   'P 1'
#
loop_
_entity.id
_entity.type
_entity.pdbx_description
1 polymer ?
#
loop_
_entity_poly.entity_id
_entity_poly.type
_entity_poly.pdbx_seq_one_letter_code
_entity_poly.pdbx_strand_id
1 'polypeptide(L)'
;MSQPTPVTPIDAAPGDVVDRLDAARVAVDDDLARRLGDACSSVSSLDEDRAEAGRDWWPLAIGWAAAGAVPSRPALVARPTDTAQVSAVLALCDEARVPVTPAGGRSGVCGASVPLFGGVALDLCGLAGIGDVDSTSLVADLRAGTFGPDVESGLRDGHGLTLGHWPQSMDLSTVGGWLACRGAGQYSNRYGKIEDMVLGLEVVLADGRIVRTGGTGPRSATGPDLTQLFVGSEGTLGVITEGRFRVHPVPEGEGRRAVGFGSFAGGLDACRRILRRGASPAVLRLYDSTESGRNFDRPDTNVLIVLDEADPALLDATLAVVDEECAGAIGLDVGLVDRWLAHRNDVSALAPLWRSGVVVDTVEVAARWAVLPGLYAAVVDALGGVDGTLVASSHQSHAYADGACLYFTFAGRPPEETDPAGRDAWVGDYYRRAWDEVTRATIDAGGAISHHHGIGLNRGRFLAEGLGGAFDVLASVKQALDPHGILNPGKLGLPTPFGPVPWP
;
A
#
# COMPACT_ATOMS: atom_id res chain seq x y z
N MET A 1 19.37 2.58 -8.65
CA MET A 1 18.63 3.04 -9.85
C MET A 1 17.16 2.99 -9.50
N SER A 2 16.38 4.05 -9.73
CA SER A 2 14.95 4.03 -9.47
C SER A 2 14.30 2.93 -10.31
N GLN A 3 13.51 2.07 -9.68
CA GLN A 3 12.69 1.10 -10.41
C GLN A 3 11.62 1.86 -11.20
N PRO A 4 11.31 1.45 -12.43
CA PRO A 4 10.30 2.12 -13.22
C PRO A 4 8.94 1.96 -12.54
N THR A 5 8.17 3.01 -12.52
CA THR A 5 6.74 3.03 -12.24
C THR A 5 6.03 2.05 -13.17
N PRO A 6 4.76 1.70 -12.97
CA PRO A 6 4.11 0.51 -13.53
C PRO A 6 4.69 -0.01 -14.85
N VAL A 7 4.87 -1.32 -14.93
CA VAL A 7 5.41 -2.04 -16.11
C VAL A 7 4.62 -1.74 -17.40
N THR A 8 3.38 -1.22 -17.26
CA THR A 8 2.56 -0.79 -18.40
C THR A 8 3.08 0.53 -18.94
N PRO A 9 3.66 0.59 -20.15
CA PRO A 9 4.05 1.85 -20.75
C PRO A 9 2.82 2.75 -20.98
N ILE A 10 3.05 4.06 -20.97
CA ILE A 10 2.05 5.04 -21.41
C ILE A 10 2.01 4.97 -22.93
N ASP A 11 0.82 4.70 -23.50
CA ASP A 11 0.65 4.51 -24.96
C ASP A 11 0.49 5.86 -25.68
N ALA A 12 1.47 6.75 -25.46
CA ALA A 12 1.59 8.05 -26.13
C ALA A 12 3.06 8.51 -26.11
N ALA A 13 3.43 9.36 -27.07
CA ALA A 13 4.69 10.10 -26.97
C ALA A 13 4.69 11.04 -25.77
N PRO A 14 5.84 11.32 -25.11
CA PRO A 14 5.87 12.13 -23.88
C PRO A 14 5.12 13.46 -23.95
N GLY A 15 5.23 14.19 -25.05
CA GLY A 15 4.55 15.47 -25.26
C GLY A 15 3.03 15.36 -25.53
N ASP A 16 2.56 14.19 -25.91
CA ASP A 16 1.15 13.91 -26.26
C ASP A 16 0.35 13.29 -25.10
N VAL A 17 1.00 13.03 -23.96
CA VAL A 17 0.33 12.44 -22.78
C VAL A 17 -0.73 13.39 -22.25
N VAL A 18 -1.94 12.86 -22.01
CA VAL A 18 -3.10 13.62 -21.51
C VAL A 18 -3.26 13.43 -20.01
N ASP A 19 -3.60 14.51 -19.30
CA ASP A 19 -3.97 14.44 -17.89
C ASP A 19 -5.48 14.20 -17.76
N ARG A 20 -5.88 13.22 -16.93
CA ARG A 20 -7.29 12.79 -16.78
C ARG A 20 -8.04 13.55 -15.70
N LEU A 21 -7.35 14.02 -14.67
CA LEU A 21 -7.97 14.72 -13.55
C LEU A 21 -7.84 16.23 -13.77
N ASP A 22 -8.98 16.88 -13.88
CA ASP A 22 -9.07 18.34 -14.11
C ASP A 22 -8.97 19.10 -12.76
N ALA A 23 -7.75 19.21 -12.24
CA ALA A 23 -7.42 20.00 -11.06
C ALA A 23 -6.74 21.33 -11.44
N ALA A 24 -6.93 22.33 -10.63
CA ALA A 24 -6.15 23.57 -10.73
C ALA A 24 -4.66 23.22 -10.52
N ARG A 25 -3.79 23.64 -11.46
CA ARG A 25 -2.36 23.33 -11.42
C ARG A 25 -1.53 24.49 -11.00
N VAL A 26 -0.69 24.27 -10.01
CA VAL A 26 0.30 25.24 -9.57
C VAL A 26 1.56 25.07 -10.44
N ALA A 27 1.90 26.13 -11.16
CA ALA A 27 3.14 26.20 -11.93
C ALA A 27 4.33 26.48 -11.00
N VAL A 28 5.51 26.14 -11.47
CA VAL A 28 6.81 26.52 -10.86
C VAL A 28 7.44 27.55 -11.79
N ASP A 29 7.76 28.72 -11.27
CA ASP A 29 8.45 29.75 -12.07
C ASP A 29 9.94 29.47 -12.24
N ASP A 30 10.60 30.20 -13.14
CA ASP A 30 12.01 29.99 -13.50
C ASP A 30 12.96 30.25 -12.31
N ASP A 31 12.63 31.19 -11.40
CA ASP A 31 13.46 31.45 -10.23
C ASP A 31 13.40 30.30 -9.23
N LEU A 32 12.22 29.81 -8.90
CA LEU A 32 12.05 28.66 -8.03
C LEU A 32 12.65 27.40 -8.67
N ALA A 33 12.47 27.18 -9.97
CA ALA A 33 13.06 26.05 -10.68
C ALA A 33 14.60 26.05 -10.58
N ARG A 34 15.22 27.23 -10.75
CA ARG A 34 16.66 27.39 -10.57
C ARG A 34 17.09 27.12 -9.12
N ARG A 35 16.43 27.72 -8.12
CA ARG A 35 16.72 27.52 -6.69
C ARG A 35 16.59 26.02 -6.30
N LEU A 36 15.58 25.34 -6.81
CA LEU A 36 15.43 23.89 -6.62
C LEU A 36 16.57 23.10 -7.27
N GLY A 37 17.02 23.49 -8.47
CA GLY A 37 18.16 22.89 -9.15
C GLY A 37 19.47 23.07 -8.37
N ASP A 38 19.66 24.20 -7.70
CA ASP A 38 20.81 24.46 -6.84
C ASP A 38 20.77 23.67 -5.51
N ALA A 39 19.56 23.33 -5.04
CA ALA A 39 19.31 22.70 -3.73
C ALA A 39 19.21 21.16 -3.79
N CYS A 40 19.00 20.59 -4.96
CA CYS A 40 18.70 19.17 -5.15
C CYS A 40 19.64 18.53 -6.18
N SER A 41 20.00 17.28 -5.98
CA SER A 41 20.92 16.53 -6.85
C SER A 41 20.45 16.48 -8.30
N SER A 42 19.14 16.43 -8.54
CA SER A 42 18.57 16.47 -9.89
C SER A 42 17.16 17.05 -9.85
N VAL A 43 16.88 17.94 -10.80
CA VAL A 43 15.52 18.47 -11.06
C VAL A 43 15.26 18.36 -12.56
N SER A 44 14.10 17.81 -12.93
CA SER A 44 13.72 17.58 -14.32
C SER A 44 12.37 18.23 -14.64
N SER A 45 12.30 18.84 -15.82
CA SER A 45 11.08 19.33 -16.45
C SER A 45 10.72 18.55 -17.71
N LEU A 46 11.44 17.46 -18.02
CA LEU A 46 11.20 16.64 -19.20
C LEU A 46 9.81 16.00 -19.14
N ASP A 47 9.09 16.01 -20.25
CA ASP A 47 7.73 15.47 -20.32
C ASP A 47 7.64 13.99 -19.96
N GLU A 48 8.65 13.20 -20.32
CA GLU A 48 8.74 11.78 -19.93
C GLU A 48 8.82 11.59 -18.42
N ASP A 49 9.68 12.35 -17.74
CA ASP A 49 9.83 12.30 -16.27
C ASP A 49 8.55 12.74 -15.56
N ARG A 50 7.90 13.79 -16.07
CA ARG A 50 6.66 14.33 -15.53
C ARG A 50 5.49 13.37 -15.73
N ALA A 51 5.43 12.70 -16.88
CA ALA A 51 4.40 11.70 -17.17
C ALA A 51 4.53 10.48 -16.24
N GLU A 52 5.76 9.96 -16.09
CA GLU A 52 6.01 8.83 -15.18
C GLU A 52 5.80 9.22 -13.72
N ALA A 53 6.11 10.43 -13.30
CA ALA A 53 5.82 10.93 -11.96
C ALA A 53 4.33 11.24 -11.73
N GLY A 54 3.54 11.27 -12.78
CA GLY A 54 2.09 11.58 -12.76
C GLY A 54 1.18 10.40 -12.36
N ARG A 55 1.74 9.23 -12.11
CA ARG A 55 0.99 7.98 -11.87
C ARG A 55 1.65 7.10 -10.81
N ASP A 56 0.88 6.17 -10.27
CA ASP A 56 1.32 5.04 -9.47
C ASP A 56 0.68 3.73 -9.98
N TRP A 57 0.67 2.68 -9.18
CA TRP A 57 0.05 1.41 -9.53
C TRP A 57 -1.48 1.38 -9.32
N TRP A 58 -2.12 2.50 -9.14
CA TRP A 58 -3.58 2.59 -9.10
C TRP A 58 -4.16 1.95 -10.37
N PRO A 59 -4.98 0.87 -10.27
CA PRO A 59 -5.44 0.12 -11.44
C PRO A 59 -6.14 0.98 -12.50
N LEU A 60 -6.91 1.99 -12.06
CA LEU A 60 -7.53 2.94 -12.99
C LEU A 60 -6.47 3.74 -13.78
N ALA A 61 -5.37 4.13 -13.14
CA ALA A 61 -4.26 4.82 -13.81
C ALA A 61 -3.52 3.90 -14.80
N ILE A 62 -3.49 2.58 -14.54
CA ILE A 62 -2.98 1.58 -15.50
C ILE A 62 -3.87 1.58 -16.76
N GLY A 63 -5.19 1.60 -16.58
CA GLY A 63 -6.15 1.68 -17.70
C GLY A 63 -5.96 2.98 -18.50
N TRP A 64 -5.79 4.11 -17.83
CA TRP A 64 -5.53 5.40 -18.49
C TRP A 64 -4.21 5.42 -19.24
N ALA A 65 -3.15 4.81 -18.69
CA ALA A 65 -1.86 4.72 -19.35
C ALA A 65 -1.94 3.95 -20.68
N ALA A 66 -2.75 2.88 -20.74
CA ALA A 66 -3.03 2.15 -21.97
C ALA A 66 -3.80 2.98 -23.02
N ALA A 67 -4.38 4.12 -22.62
CA ALA A 67 -5.05 5.09 -23.50
C ALA A 67 -4.23 6.38 -23.68
N GLY A 68 -2.93 6.38 -23.38
CA GLY A 68 -2.04 7.52 -23.55
C GLY A 68 -2.22 8.65 -22.52
N ALA A 69 -2.78 8.33 -21.35
CA ALA A 69 -3.09 9.32 -20.34
C ALA A 69 -2.53 8.95 -18.95
N VAL A 70 -2.41 9.96 -18.07
CA VAL A 70 -2.05 9.78 -16.66
C VAL A 70 -3.01 10.56 -15.77
N PRO A 71 -3.09 10.25 -14.47
CA PRO A 71 -3.94 11.02 -13.55
C PRO A 71 -3.66 12.52 -13.57
N SER A 72 -2.43 12.95 -13.30
CA SER A 72 -2.02 14.37 -13.30
C SER A 72 -0.51 14.48 -13.27
N ARG A 73 0.09 15.36 -14.08
CA ARG A 73 1.53 15.57 -14.14
C ARG A 73 2.00 16.70 -13.22
N PRO A 74 3.18 16.56 -12.55
CA PRO A 74 3.81 17.67 -11.83
C PRO A 74 4.38 18.72 -12.81
N ALA A 75 4.72 19.89 -12.32
CA ALA A 75 5.50 20.87 -13.08
C ALA A 75 6.97 20.44 -13.17
N LEU A 76 7.53 19.93 -12.06
CA LEU A 76 8.91 19.45 -11.95
C LEU A 76 8.98 18.13 -11.18
N VAL A 77 10.05 17.37 -11.43
CA VAL A 77 10.44 16.19 -10.65
C VAL A 77 11.79 16.47 -9.98
N ALA A 78 11.81 16.51 -8.64
CA ALA A 78 13.03 16.70 -7.85
C ALA A 78 13.48 15.35 -7.26
N ARG A 79 14.77 15.04 -7.37
CA ARG A 79 15.38 13.77 -6.92
C ARG A 79 16.51 14.03 -5.93
N PRO A 80 16.18 14.23 -4.64
CA PRO A 80 17.20 14.38 -3.59
C PRO A 80 17.92 13.06 -3.31
N THR A 81 19.16 13.16 -2.80
CA THR A 81 19.98 12.01 -2.38
C THR A 81 20.27 11.98 -0.88
N ASP A 82 19.88 13.02 -0.17
CA ASP A 82 20.01 13.11 1.29
C ASP A 82 18.89 13.96 1.93
N THR A 83 18.77 13.88 3.24
CA THR A 83 17.76 14.59 4.02
C THR A 83 17.91 16.11 3.97
N ALA A 84 19.14 16.64 3.82
CA ALA A 84 19.35 18.09 3.74
C ALA A 84 18.78 18.67 2.45
N GLN A 85 18.88 17.93 1.34
CA GLN A 85 18.26 18.31 0.07
C GLN A 85 16.73 18.25 0.15
N VAL A 86 16.14 17.22 0.81
CA VAL A 86 14.69 17.18 1.07
C VAL A 86 14.24 18.40 1.86
N SER A 87 14.99 18.75 2.93
CA SER A 87 14.73 19.93 3.76
C SER A 87 14.75 21.22 2.94
N ALA A 88 15.78 21.42 2.09
CA ALA A 88 15.90 22.60 1.26
C ALA A 88 14.76 22.69 0.23
N VAL A 89 14.41 21.58 -0.44
CA VAL A 89 13.30 21.55 -1.41
C VAL A 89 11.97 21.90 -0.74
N LEU A 90 11.66 21.32 0.45
CA LEU A 90 10.42 21.61 1.15
C LEU A 90 10.35 23.06 1.61
N ALA A 91 11.43 23.61 2.20
CA ALA A 91 11.49 25.00 2.62
C ALA A 91 11.24 25.99 1.45
N LEU A 92 11.84 25.73 0.28
CA LEU A 92 11.66 26.53 -0.93
C LEU A 92 10.20 26.46 -1.43
N CYS A 93 9.61 25.26 -1.43
CA CYS A 93 8.21 25.07 -1.86
C CYS A 93 7.22 25.67 -0.86
N ASP A 94 7.52 25.61 0.44
CA ASP A 94 6.69 26.25 1.48
C ASP A 94 6.70 27.79 1.37
N GLU A 95 7.86 28.39 1.17
CA GLU A 95 8.01 29.83 0.88
C GLU A 95 7.19 30.25 -0.34
N ALA A 96 7.27 29.47 -1.42
CA ALA A 96 6.60 29.74 -2.69
C ALA A 96 5.13 29.29 -2.75
N ARG A 97 4.61 28.60 -1.73
CA ARG A 97 3.26 27.99 -1.72
C ARG A 97 3.04 27.02 -2.88
N VAL A 98 4.04 26.25 -3.22
CA VAL A 98 4.00 25.24 -4.30
C VAL A 98 3.78 23.85 -3.70
N PRO A 99 2.77 23.09 -4.17
CA PRO A 99 2.51 21.76 -3.65
C PRO A 99 3.65 20.79 -3.94
N VAL A 100 3.92 19.90 -2.97
CA VAL A 100 4.92 18.85 -3.09
C VAL A 100 4.25 17.48 -2.88
N THR A 101 4.43 16.59 -3.84
CA THR A 101 3.96 15.20 -3.73
C THR A 101 5.15 14.27 -3.55
N PRO A 102 5.42 13.76 -2.35
CA PRO A 102 6.49 12.80 -2.12
C PRO A 102 6.13 11.43 -2.68
N ALA A 103 7.12 10.75 -3.24
CA ALA A 103 6.97 9.42 -3.79
C ALA A 103 8.25 8.59 -3.61
N GLY A 104 8.11 7.32 -3.25
CA GLY A 104 9.15 6.30 -3.36
C GLY A 104 8.99 5.53 -4.66
N GLY A 105 8.92 4.20 -4.60
CA GLY A 105 8.77 3.32 -5.76
C GLY A 105 7.42 3.44 -6.51
N ARG A 106 6.51 4.26 -6.07
CA ARG A 106 5.16 4.47 -6.66
C ARG A 106 4.34 3.19 -6.82
N SER A 107 4.58 2.20 -5.96
CA SER A 107 3.87 0.92 -5.96
C SER A 107 2.47 0.99 -5.33
N GLY A 108 2.06 2.14 -4.82
CA GLY A 108 0.73 2.36 -4.23
C GLY A 108 -0.38 2.19 -5.26
N VAL A 109 -1.53 1.67 -4.80
CA VAL A 109 -2.67 1.31 -5.66
C VAL A 109 -3.90 2.21 -5.45
N CYS A 110 -3.74 3.31 -4.72
CA CYS A 110 -4.84 4.23 -4.39
C CYS A 110 -4.61 5.68 -4.86
N GLY A 111 -3.62 5.96 -5.68
CA GLY A 111 -3.32 7.30 -6.17
C GLY A 111 -2.64 8.20 -5.14
N ALA A 112 -1.98 7.64 -4.11
CA ALA A 112 -1.34 8.43 -3.05
C ALA A 112 -0.16 9.28 -3.54
N SER A 113 0.58 8.85 -4.54
CA SER A 113 1.72 9.58 -5.12
C SER A 113 1.40 10.36 -6.40
N VAL A 114 0.11 10.56 -6.72
CA VAL A 114 -0.32 11.38 -7.87
C VAL A 114 -0.20 12.87 -7.53
N PRO A 115 0.56 13.68 -8.28
CA PRO A 115 0.73 15.13 -8.04
C PRO A 115 -0.48 15.93 -8.54
N LEU A 116 -1.62 15.79 -7.85
CA LEU A 116 -2.92 16.25 -8.29
C LEU A 116 -2.96 17.71 -8.71
N PHE A 117 -2.30 18.58 -7.94
CA PHE A 117 -2.27 20.04 -8.18
C PHE A 117 -0.99 20.52 -8.87
N GLY A 118 -0.29 19.67 -9.60
CA GLY A 118 0.98 20.03 -10.26
C GLY A 118 2.12 20.19 -9.27
N GLY A 119 2.79 21.34 -9.28
CA GLY A 119 3.91 21.61 -8.38
C GLY A 119 5.09 20.66 -8.55
N VAL A 120 5.68 20.16 -7.47
CA VAL A 120 6.87 19.34 -7.45
C VAL A 120 6.55 17.90 -7.04
N ALA A 121 6.88 16.92 -7.88
CA ALA A 121 6.98 15.53 -7.46
C ALA A 121 8.36 15.31 -6.83
N LEU A 122 8.40 14.89 -5.58
CA LEU A 122 9.62 14.65 -4.82
C LEU A 122 9.92 13.15 -4.82
N ASP A 123 10.82 12.72 -5.71
CA ASP A 123 11.23 11.33 -5.88
C ASP A 123 12.31 10.96 -4.88
N LEU A 124 11.94 10.17 -3.88
CA LEU A 124 12.80 9.80 -2.74
C LEU A 124 13.65 8.55 -2.98
N CYS A 125 13.57 7.92 -4.15
CA CYS A 125 14.34 6.69 -4.44
C CYS A 125 15.86 6.90 -4.33
N GLY A 126 16.36 8.14 -4.45
CA GLY A 126 17.76 8.49 -4.24
C GLY A 126 18.23 8.41 -2.77
N LEU A 127 17.31 8.40 -1.80
CA LEU A 127 17.61 8.25 -0.37
C LEU A 127 17.73 6.75 -0.03
N ALA A 128 18.62 6.02 -0.69
CA ALA A 128 18.76 4.57 -0.52
C ALA A 128 19.96 4.20 0.36
N GLY A 129 19.86 3.04 0.98
CA GLY A 129 20.92 2.40 1.76
C GLY A 129 20.49 1.96 3.15
N ILE A 130 21.30 1.06 3.72
CA ILE A 130 21.20 0.62 5.12
C ILE A 130 22.20 1.46 5.90
N GLY A 131 21.77 2.04 6.99
CA GLY A 131 22.58 2.82 7.92
C GLY A 131 23.26 1.96 8.97
N ASP A 132 23.15 2.35 10.24
CA ASP A 132 23.69 1.59 11.37
C ASP A 132 22.90 0.30 11.61
N VAL A 133 23.61 -0.82 11.89
CA VAL A 133 23.00 -2.12 12.23
C VAL A 133 23.57 -2.59 13.55
N ASP A 134 22.77 -2.54 14.60
CA ASP A 134 23.08 -3.10 15.91
C ASP A 134 22.57 -4.54 16.01
N SER A 135 23.44 -5.49 15.68
CA SER A 135 23.12 -6.93 15.75
C SER A 135 22.92 -7.44 17.18
N THR A 136 23.37 -6.71 18.20
CA THR A 136 23.17 -7.06 19.61
C THR A 136 21.75 -6.73 20.05
N SER A 137 21.28 -5.54 19.67
CA SER A 137 19.94 -5.06 20.02
C SER A 137 18.88 -5.44 18.96
N LEU A 138 19.29 -6.04 17.83
CA LEU A 138 18.44 -6.37 16.68
C LEU A 138 17.71 -5.14 16.14
N VAL A 139 18.47 -4.10 15.81
CA VAL A 139 17.97 -2.82 15.30
C VAL A 139 18.76 -2.42 14.06
N ALA A 140 18.08 -1.89 13.05
CA ALA A 140 18.70 -1.35 11.84
C ALA A 140 18.08 -0.02 11.44
N ASP A 141 18.91 0.90 10.94
CA ASP A 141 18.48 2.14 10.31
C ASP A 141 18.38 1.94 8.80
N LEU A 142 17.22 2.24 8.21
CA LEU A 142 16.94 2.07 6.79
C LEU A 142 16.51 3.40 6.19
N ARG A 143 17.16 3.82 5.11
CA ARG A 143 16.80 5.03 4.38
C ARG A 143 15.53 4.82 3.56
N ALA A 144 14.69 5.86 3.48
CA ALA A 144 13.35 5.79 2.93
C ALA A 144 13.25 5.34 1.48
N GLY A 145 14.26 5.62 0.65
CA GLY A 145 14.32 5.24 -0.75
C GLY A 145 14.83 3.82 -1.03
N THR A 146 15.20 3.05 0.01
CA THR A 146 15.72 1.69 -0.15
C THR A 146 14.62 0.75 -0.58
N PHE A 147 14.83 0.01 -1.67
CA PHE A 147 13.90 -1.00 -2.15
C PHE A 147 13.95 -2.29 -1.33
N GLY A 148 12.86 -3.04 -1.33
CA GLY A 148 12.73 -4.26 -0.55
C GLY A 148 13.83 -5.29 -0.77
N PRO A 149 14.19 -5.66 -2.00
CA PRO A 149 15.28 -6.61 -2.27
C PRO A 149 16.63 -6.14 -1.71
N ASP A 150 16.91 -4.83 -1.79
CA ASP A 150 18.17 -4.26 -1.27
C ASP A 150 18.21 -4.29 0.27
N VAL A 151 17.05 -4.08 0.93
CA VAL A 151 16.92 -4.23 2.39
C VAL A 151 17.22 -5.66 2.81
N GLU A 152 16.53 -6.64 2.23
CA GLU A 152 16.66 -8.04 2.64
C GLU A 152 18.04 -8.61 2.29
N SER A 153 18.56 -8.36 1.09
CA SER A 153 19.90 -8.84 0.72
C SER A 153 20.98 -8.22 1.62
N GLY A 154 20.91 -6.90 1.87
CA GLY A 154 21.89 -6.22 2.72
C GLY A 154 21.86 -6.70 4.17
N LEU A 155 20.67 -6.93 4.74
CA LEU A 155 20.54 -7.47 6.10
C LEU A 155 20.96 -8.94 6.18
N ARG A 156 20.56 -9.80 5.24
CA ARG A 156 20.85 -11.25 5.23
C ARG A 156 22.33 -11.50 4.99
N ASP A 157 22.88 -10.94 3.91
CA ASP A 157 24.26 -11.22 3.50
C ASP A 157 25.27 -10.52 4.40
N GLY A 158 24.95 -9.31 4.88
CA GLY A 158 25.84 -8.52 5.72
C GLY A 158 25.80 -8.86 7.21
N HIS A 159 24.66 -9.30 7.73
CA HIS A 159 24.41 -9.37 9.17
C HIS A 159 23.70 -10.66 9.65
N GLY A 160 23.23 -11.54 8.75
CA GLY A 160 22.43 -12.71 9.12
C GLY A 160 21.05 -12.35 9.68
N LEU A 161 20.53 -11.19 9.31
CA LEU A 161 19.27 -10.63 9.81
C LEU A 161 18.24 -10.49 8.68
N THR A 162 16.98 -10.35 9.05
CA THR A 162 15.85 -10.04 8.16
C THR A 162 14.96 -8.99 8.79
N LEU A 163 14.36 -8.11 7.98
CA LEU A 163 13.29 -7.24 8.43
C LEU A 163 11.99 -8.02 8.62
N GLY A 164 11.77 -9.06 7.82
CA GLY A 164 10.53 -9.85 7.84
C GLY A 164 9.33 -9.15 7.19
N HIS A 165 9.54 -8.01 6.54
CA HIS A 165 8.50 -7.27 5.83
C HIS A 165 8.47 -7.68 4.35
N TRP A 166 7.51 -8.51 3.98
CA TRP A 166 7.38 -9.09 2.64
C TRP A 166 6.08 -8.65 1.95
N PRO A 167 5.93 -7.38 1.53
CA PRO A 167 4.74 -6.96 0.77
C PRO A 167 4.71 -7.63 -0.60
N GLN A 168 3.52 -7.74 -1.20
CA GLN A 168 3.38 -8.25 -2.57
C GLN A 168 4.19 -7.40 -3.58
N SER A 169 4.30 -6.11 -3.31
CA SER A 169 5.08 -5.15 -4.11
C SER A 169 6.57 -5.09 -3.74
N MET A 170 7.15 -6.14 -3.16
CA MET A 170 8.51 -6.17 -2.62
C MET A 170 9.55 -5.57 -3.57
N ASP A 171 9.50 -5.95 -4.85
CA ASP A 171 10.45 -5.50 -5.86
C ASP A 171 10.24 -4.05 -6.33
N LEU A 172 9.10 -3.46 -5.99
CA LEU A 172 8.63 -2.16 -6.51
C LEU A 172 8.50 -1.10 -5.42
N SER A 173 8.52 -1.49 -4.16
CA SER A 173 8.23 -0.61 -3.03
C SER A 173 9.48 -0.29 -2.22
N THR A 174 9.45 0.86 -1.56
CA THR A 174 10.54 1.36 -0.73
C THR A 174 10.13 1.46 0.74
N VAL A 175 11.10 1.48 1.62
CA VAL A 175 10.94 1.63 3.07
C VAL A 175 10.04 2.81 3.43
N GLY A 176 10.28 3.99 2.85
CA GLY A 176 9.47 5.19 3.08
C GLY A 176 8.02 5.02 2.58
N GLY A 177 7.83 4.31 1.47
CA GLY A 177 6.50 3.97 0.96
C GLY A 177 5.74 3.05 1.91
N TRP A 178 6.39 2.03 2.47
CA TRP A 178 5.77 1.15 3.47
C TRP A 178 5.29 1.90 4.70
N LEU A 179 6.14 2.78 5.24
CA LEU A 179 5.80 3.63 6.38
C LEU A 179 4.66 4.61 6.06
N ALA A 180 4.75 5.26 4.90
CA ALA A 180 3.78 6.28 4.49
C ALA A 180 2.37 5.72 4.28
N CYS A 181 2.22 4.51 3.74
CA CYS A 181 0.90 3.88 3.56
C CYS A 181 0.49 2.96 4.72
N ARG A 182 1.32 2.79 5.75
CA ARG A 182 1.09 1.85 6.85
C ARG A 182 0.95 0.42 6.35
N GLY A 183 1.92 0.00 5.53
CA GLY A 183 1.91 -1.28 4.82
C GLY A 183 2.00 -2.50 5.73
N ALA A 184 1.49 -3.63 5.26
CA ALA A 184 1.65 -4.93 5.90
C ALA A 184 2.26 -5.94 4.93
N GLY A 185 3.30 -6.62 5.36
CA GLY A 185 3.91 -7.71 4.62
C GLY A 185 3.07 -8.99 4.72
N GLN A 186 3.23 -9.90 3.76
CA GLN A 186 2.51 -11.17 3.73
C GLN A 186 2.83 -12.07 4.94
N TYR A 187 3.95 -11.81 5.63
CA TYR A 187 4.40 -12.51 6.84
C TYR A 187 4.07 -11.74 8.13
N SER A 188 3.14 -10.77 8.05
CA SER A 188 2.79 -9.89 9.18
C SER A 188 2.19 -10.60 10.39
N ASN A 189 1.68 -11.82 10.24
CA ASN A 189 1.20 -12.61 11.38
C ASN A 189 2.34 -12.90 12.36
N ARG A 190 3.55 -13.16 11.87
CA ARG A 190 4.74 -13.44 12.68
C ARG A 190 5.52 -12.17 13.01
N TYR A 191 5.87 -11.38 12.00
CA TYR A 191 6.79 -10.27 12.15
C TYR A 191 6.12 -8.93 12.52
N GLY A 192 4.80 -8.88 12.44
CA GLY A 192 4.04 -7.64 12.60
C GLY A 192 3.90 -6.86 11.30
N LYS A 193 3.18 -5.77 11.35
CA LYS A 193 3.03 -4.77 10.30
C LYS A 193 4.13 -3.72 10.43
N ILE A 194 4.29 -2.84 9.46
CA ILE A 194 5.35 -1.84 9.47
C ILE A 194 5.33 -0.95 10.73
N GLU A 195 4.14 -0.62 11.24
CA GLU A 195 3.96 0.14 12.48
C GLU A 195 4.39 -0.61 13.73
N ASP A 196 4.40 -1.95 13.70
CA ASP A 196 4.87 -2.80 14.80
C ASP A 196 6.41 -2.96 14.77
N MET A 197 7.02 -2.80 13.59
CA MET A 197 8.45 -2.96 13.36
C MET A 197 9.24 -1.67 13.61
N VAL A 198 8.66 -0.51 13.28
CA VAL A 198 9.34 0.79 13.36
C VAL A 198 9.48 1.25 14.81
N LEU A 199 10.69 1.69 15.19
CA LEU A 199 11.05 2.19 16.50
C LEU A 199 11.19 3.71 16.56
N GLY A 200 11.49 4.34 15.42
CA GLY A 200 11.68 5.78 15.29
C GLY A 200 11.82 6.19 13.83
N LEU A 201 11.66 7.47 13.56
CA LEU A 201 11.72 8.07 12.24
C LEU A 201 12.59 9.32 12.21
N GLU A 202 13.19 9.60 11.06
CA GLU A 202 13.59 10.94 10.66
C GLU A 202 12.57 11.46 9.65
N VAL A 203 12.05 12.66 9.89
CA VAL A 203 10.98 13.27 9.09
C VAL A 203 11.32 14.74 8.82
N VAL A 204 11.09 15.19 7.59
CA VAL A 204 11.19 16.60 7.21
C VAL A 204 9.77 17.18 7.15
N LEU A 205 9.53 18.25 7.91
CA LEU A 205 8.26 18.97 7.93
C LEU A 205 8.13 19.94 6.74
N ALA A 206 6.94 20.48 6.53
CA ALA A 206 6.65 21.39 5.42
C ALA A 206 7.62 22.58 5.32
N ASP A 207 8.00 23.15 6.46
CA ASP A 207 8.91 24.28 6.59
C ASP A 207 10.41 23.93 6.48
N GLY A 208 10.73 22.68 6.16
CA GLY A 208 12.10 22.15 6.03
C GLY A 208 12.73 21.72 7.34
N ARG A 209 12.10 21.85 8.51
CA ARG A 209 12.65 21.35 9.77
C ARG A 209 12.77 19.83 9.76
N ILE A 210 13.93 19.32 10.18
CA ILE A 210 14.19 17.90 10.35
C ILE A 210 13.89 17.54 11.80
N VAL A 211 13.02 16.55 12.01
CA VAL A 211 12.65 16.04 13.33
C VAL A 211 12.94 14.56 13.44
N ARG A 212 13.29 14.10 14.65
CA ARG A 212 13.45 12.67 14.94
C ARG A 212 12.50 12.24 16.02
N THR A 213 11.87 11.10 15.84
CA THR A 213 10.91 10.52 16.77
C THR A 213 11.44 9.19 17.30
N GLY A 214 11.14 8.84 18.54
CA GLY A 214 11.43 7.51 19.10
C GLY A 214 12.88 7.02 18.97
N GLY A 215 13.04 5.70 18.94
CA GLY A 215 14.29 5.02 18.54
C GLY A 215 15.43 4.97 19.56
N THR A 216 15.27 5.54 20.75
CA THR A 216 16.33 5.59 21.79
C THR A 216 16.32 4.40 22.74
N GLY A 217 15.32 3.54 22.64
CA GLY A 217 15.17 2.35 23.48
C GLY A 217 13.95 1.54 23.07
N PRO A 218 13.72 0.36 23.66
CA PRO A 218 12.62 -0.52 23.26
C PRO A 218 11.23 0.07 23.56
N ARG A 219 11.17 1.06 24.47
CA ARG A 219 9.95 1.77 24.85
C ARG A 219 10.30 3.09 25.52
N SER A 220 9.49 4.11 25.25
CA SER A 220 9.53 5.39 25.96
C SER A 220 8.11 5.79 26.39
N ALA A 221 7.97 6.25 27.64
CA ALA A 221 6.71 6.77 28.19
C ALA A 221 6.76 8.30 28.35
N THR A 222 7.39 8.99 27.40
CA THR A 222 7.63 10.44 27.43
C THR A 222 6.61 11.22 26.57
N GLY A 223 5.34 10.86 26.66
CA GLY A 223 4.23 11.46 25.92
C GLY A 223 3.63 10.51 24.88
N PRO A 224 2.76 11.05 23.98
CA PRO A 224 2.22 10.29 22.88
C PRO A 224 3.33 9.80 21.92
N ASP A 225 3.07 8.70 21.25
CA ASP A 225 4.00 8.17 20.24
C ASP A 225 3.94 9.00 18.96
N LEU A 226 4.92 9.89 18.78
CA LEU A 226 5.01 10.73 17.59
C LEU A 226 5.50 9.95 16.35
N THR A 227 6.09 8.77 16.52
CA THR A 227 6.44 7.89 15.39
C THR A 227 5.17 7.46 14.66
N GLN A 228 4.18 7.02 15.42
CA GLN A 228 2.89 6.58 14.88
C GLN A 228 2.04 7.71 14.27
N LEU A 229 2.36 8.97 14.54
CA LEU A 229 1.72 10.12 13.91
C LEU A 229 2.03 10.20 12.40
N PHE A 230 3.27 9.86 12.03
CA PHE A 230 3.73 9.94 10.63
C PHE A 230 3.51 8.66 9.84
N VAL A 231 3.42 7.51 10.52
CA VAL A 231 3.12 6.21 9.87
C VAL A 231 1.68 6.19 9.38
N GLY A 232 1.49 5.99 8.07
CA GLY A 232 0.18 6.05 7.42
C GLY A 232 -0.28 7.47 7.04
N SER A 233 0.58 8.49 7.19
CA SER A 233 0.25 9.87 6.81
C SER A 233 0.31 10.14 5.31
N GLU A 234 0.78 9.21 4.50
CA GLU A 234 0.90 9.33 3.04
C GLU A 234 1.62 10.62 2.59
N GLY A 235 2.60 11.06 3.36
CA GLY A 235 3.35 12.29 3.08
C GLY A 235 2.57 13.60 3.30
N THR A 236 1.40 13.56 3.93
CA THR A 236 0.60 14.77 4.19
C THR A 236 1.05 15.53 5.44
N LEU A 237 1.72 14.89 6.39
CA LEU A 237 2.16 15.49 7.66
C LEU A 237 3.67 15.78 7.70
N GLY A 238 4.44 15.17 6.81
CA GLY A 238 5.89 15.27 6.70
C GLY A 238 6.42 14.25 5.69
N VAL A 239 7.67 14.42 5.29
CA VAL A 239 8.38 13.50 4.39
C VAL A 239 9.34 12.65 5.21
N ILE A 240 9.09 11.34 5.27
CA ILE A 240 9.95 10.38 5.97
C ILE A 240 11.21 10.16 5.14
N THR A 241 12.39 10.33 5.74
CA THR A 241 13.70 10.17 5.10
C THR A 241 14.49 8.98 5.60
N GLU A 242 14.23 8.53 6.85
CA GLU A 242 14.86 7.36 7.46
C GLU A 242 13.93 6.74 8.51
N GLY A 243 13.99 5.43 8.68
CA GLY A 243 13.32 4.71 9.76
C GLY A 243 14.30 3.80 10.50
N ARG A 244 14.16 3.72 11.83
CA ARG A 244 14.81 2.74 12.68
C ARG A 244 13.86 1.59 12.95
N PHE A 245 14.32 0.36 12.71
CA PHE A 245 13.47 -0.82 12.73
C PHE A 245 14.02 -1.90 13.65
N ARG A 246 13.10 -2.67 14.25
CA ARG A 246 13.43 -3.98 14.79
C ARG A 246 13.66 -4.94 13.65
N VAL A 247 14.73 -5.73 13.73
CA VAL A 247 15.07 -6.81 12.80
C VAL A 247 15.14 -8.13 13.54
N HIS A 248 15.19 -9.23 12.81
CA HIS A 248 15.15 -10.58 13.35
C HIS A 248 16.32 -11.41 12.80
N PRO A 249 16.84 -12.40 13.54
CA PRO A 249 17.71 -13.41 12.97
C PRO A 249 17.02 -14.12 11.80
N VAL A 250 17.76 -14.47 10.76
CA VAL A 250 17.23 -15.28 9.68
C VAL A 250 16.77 -16.64 10.26
N PRO A 251 15.51 -17.06 10.00
CA PRO A 251 14.97 -18.30 10.58
C PRO A 251 15.72 -19.53 10.09
N GLU A 252 15.90 -20.53 10.98
CA GLU A 252 16.62 -21.78 10.68
C GLU A 252 15.74 -22.88 10.10
N GLY A 253 14.42 -22.81 10.35
CA GLY A 253 13.45 -23.80 9.91
C GLY A 253 12.27 -23.20 9.17
N GLU A 254 11.66 -23.98 8.29
CA GLU A 254 10.42 -23.66 7.59
C GLU A 254 9.49 -24.87 7.57
N GLY A 255 8.18 -24.62 7.71
CA GLY A 255 7.17 -25.66 7.64
C GLY A 255 5.89 -25.18 6.98
N ARG A 256 5.17 -26.11 6.33
CA ARG A 256 4.06 -25.79 5.45
C ARG A 256 2.87 -26.70 5.67
N ARG A 257 1.64 -26.17 5.49
CA ARG A 257 0.39 -26.94 5.46
C ARG A 257 -0.53 -26.38 4.36
N ALA A 258 -1.31 -27.27 3.79
CA ALA A 258 -2.42 -26.91 2.91
C ALA A 258 -3.64 -27.73 3.30
N VAL A 259 -4.78 -27.08 3.55
CA VAL A 259 -6.02 -27.74 3.95
C VAL A 259 -7.23 -27.11 3.25
N GLY A 260 -8.28 -27.91 3.03
CA GLY A 260 -9.50 -27.50 2.37
C GLY A 260 -10.70 -27.51 3.32
N PHE A 261 -11.51 -26.45 3.25
CA PHE A 261 -12.75 -26.29 4.01
C PHE A 261 -13.97 -26.27 3.09
N GLY A 262 -15.08 -26.84 3.56
CA GLY A 262 -16.37 -26.81 2.86
C GLY A 262 -17.04 -25.41 2.83
N SER A 263 -16.59 -24.48 3.66
CA SER A 263 -17.08 -23.09 3.66
C SER A 263 -15.99 -22.09 4.07
N PHE A 264 -16.04 -20.89 3.52
CA PHE A 264 -15.12 -19.81 3.86
C PHE A 264 -15.20 -19.44 5.35
N ALA A 265 -16.43 -19.38 5.92
CA ALA A 265 -16.65 -19.13 7.34
C ALA A 265 -16.00 -20.20 8.24
N GLY A 266 -16.05 -21.48 7.84
CA GLY A 266 -15.36 -22.55 8.56
C GLY A 266 -13.84 -22.41 8.57
N GLY A 267 -13.27 -22.00 7.45
CA GLY A 267 -11.84 -21.67 7.35
C GLY A 267 -11.45 -20.46 8.19
N LEU A 268 -12.25 -19.38 8.17
CA LEU A 268 -12.04 -18.21 9.03
C LEU A 268 -12.05 -18.57 10.53
N ASP A 269 -12.98 -19.45 10.93
CA ASP A 269 -13.04 -19.90 12.32
C ASP A 269 -11.83 -20.74 12.73
N ALA A 270 -11.30 -21.58 11.83
CA ALA A 270 -10.05 -22.32 12.07
C ALA A 270 -8.88 -21.35 12.23
N CYS A 271 -8.72 -20.35 11.35
CA CYS A 271 -7.69 -19.30 11.46
C CYS A 271 -7.78 -18.59 12.81
N ARG A 272 -8.98 -18.17 13.22
CA ARG A 272 -9.23 -17.53 14.51
C ARG A 272 -8.82 -18.42 15.70
N ARG A 273 -9.15 -19.72 15.68
CA ARG A 273 -8.79 -20.67 16.75
C ARG A 273 -7.28 -20.87 16.85
N ILE A 274 -6.57 -20.99 15.71
CA ILE A 274 -5.10 -21.08 15.65
C ILE A 274 -4.48 -19.89 16.38
N LEU A 275 -4.84 -18.68 15.99
CA LEU A 275 -4.28 -17.45 16.57
C LEU A 275 -4.66 -17.28 18.05
N ARG A 276 -5.87 -17.68 18.44
CA ARG A 276 -6.34 -17.61 19.83
C ARG A 276 -5.51 -18.52 20.77
N ARG A 277 -4.91 -19.58 20.25
CA ARG A 277 -3.99 -20.46 21.00
C ARG A 277 -2.57 -19.91 21.08
N GLY A 278 -2.30 -18.76 20.46
CA GLY A 278 -0.98 -18.12 20.46
C GLY A 278 -0.07 -18.61 19.34
N ALA A 279 -0.52 -19.49 18.45
CA ALA A 279 0.22 -19.83 17.24
C ALA A 279 0.05 -18.73 16.19
N SER A 280 1.16 -18.19 15.72
CA SER A 280 1.18 -17.11 14.72
C SER A 280 2.08 -17.47 13.55
N PRO A 281 1.65 -18.44 12.70
CA PRO A 281 2.44 -18.80 11.53
C PRO A 281 2.63 -17.60 10.61
N ALA A 282 3.78 -17.49 9.96
CA ALA A 282 4.13 -16.34 9.13
C ALA A 282 3.07 -16.05 8.06
N VAL A 283 2.55 -17.09 7.43
CA VAL A 283 1.43 -17.03 6.48
C VAL A 283 0.28 -17.89 6.99
N LEU A 284 -0.90 -17.29 7.06
CA LEU A 284 -2.17 -17.95 7.35
C LEU A 284 -3.18 -17.33 6.38
N ARG A 285 -3.40 -17.97 5.21
CA ARG A 285 -4.10 -17.34 4.08
C ARG A 285 -5.20 -18.25 3.54
N LEU A 286 -6.43 -17.80 3.66
CA LEU A 286 -7.61 -18.56 3.27
C LEU A 286 -8.25 -17.93 2.02
N TYR A 287 -8.48 -18.75 1.01
CA TYR A 287 -9.12 -18.38 -0.25
C TYR A 287 -10.56 -18.89 -0.29
N ASP A 288 -11.51 -18.08 -0.77
CA ASP A 288 -12.84 -18.58 -1.07
C ASP A 288 -12.83 -19.57 -2.25
N SER A 289 -13.94 -20.23 -2.51
CA SER A 289 -14.03 -21.25 -3.55
C SER A 289 -13.75 -20.68 -4.97
N THR A 290 -14.11 -19.43 -5.22
CA THR A 290 -13.85 -18.77 -6.51
C THR A 290 -12.35 -18.53 -6.71
N GLU A 291 -11.68 -17.98 -5.71
CA GLU A 291 -10.22 -17.76 -5.79
C GLU A 291 -9.44 -19.07 -5.69
N SER A 292 -9.93 -20.05 -4.92
CA SER A 292 -9.35 -21.40 -4.87
C SER A 292 -9.42 -22.11 -6.22
N GLY A 293 -10.53 -21.94 -6.95
CA GLY A 293 -10.65 -22.43 -8.32
C GLY A 293 -9.64 -21.78 -9.26
N ARG A 294 -9.51 -20.46 -9.20
CA ARG A 294 -8.59 -19.70 -10.05
C ARG A 294 -7.11 -19.97 -9.75
N ASN A 295 -6.74 -19.99 -8.46
CA ASN A 295 -5.33 -20.06 -8.07
C ASN A 295 -4.80 -21.49 -7.89
N PHE A 296 -5.68 -22.45 -7.55
CA PHE A 296 -5.30 -23.79 -7.12
C PHE A 296 -6.02 -24.92 -7.85
N ASP A 297 -6.88 -24.60 -8.81
CA ASP A 297 -7.74 -25.57 -9.51
C ASP A 297 -8.66 -26.37 -8.55
N ARG A 298 -9.22 -25.67 -7.54
CA ARG A 298 -10.08 -26.22 -6.48
C ARG A 298 -11.38 -25.45 -6.31
N PRO A 299 -12.29 -25.43 -7.32
CA PRO A 299 -13.48 -24.56 -7.33
C PRO A 299 -14.52 -24.90 -6.24
N ASP A 300 -14.50 -26.11 -5.70
CA ASP A 300 -15.46 -26.59 -4.68
C ASP A 300 -14.88 -26.55 -3.25
N THR A 301 -13.75 -25.88 -3.05
CA THR A 301 -12.99 -25.96 -1.79
C THR A 301 -12.49 -24.57 -1.42
N ASN A 302 -12.61 -24.21 -0.14
CA ASN A 302 -11.95 -23.01 0.37
C ASN A 302 -10.56 -23.42 0.88
N VAL A 303 -9.52 -23.01 0.17
CA VAL A 303 -8.13 -23.45 0.43
C VAL A 303 -7.47 -22.57 1.45
N LEU A 304 -6.99 -23.14 2.54
CA LEU A 304 -6.10 -22.48 3.49
C LEU A 304 -4.67 -22.95 3.22
N ILE A 305 -3.77 -22.02 2.96
CA ILE A 305 -2.32 -22.25 2.96
C ILE A 305 -1.70 -21.70 4.23
N VAL A 306 -0.77 -22.44 4.79
CA VAL A 306 -0.01 -22.07 5.98
C VAL A 306 1.47 -22.26 5.68
N LEU A 307 2.26 -21.23 5.99
CA LEU A 307 3.71 -21.30 6.00
C LEU A 307 4.20 -20.67 7.30
N ASP A 308 5.12 -21.31 7.96
CA ASP A 308 5.82 -20.75 9.09
C ASP A 308 7.32 -20.92 8.97
N GLU A 309 8.07 -19.97 9.51
CA GLU A 309 9.52 -19.96 9.54
C GLU A 309 10.00 -19.53 10.92
N ALA A 310 10.79 -20.35 11.60
CA ALA A 310 11.21 -20.08 12.98
C ALA A 310 12.40 -20.97 13.40
N ASP A 311 12.77 -20.86 14.67
CA ASP A 311 13.51 -21.91 15.38
C ASP A 311 12.73 -23.25 15.26
N PRO A 312 13.40 -24.39 14.98
CA PRO A 312 12.72 -25.67 14.77
C PRO A 312 11.75 -26.07 15.89
N ALA A 313 12.09 -25.83 17.16
CA ALA A 313 11.25 -26.21 18.28
C ALA A 313 9.95 -25.36 18.33
N LEU A 314 10.03 -24.06 18.00
CA LEU A 314 8.87 -23.18 17.93
C LEU A 314 8.01 -23.52 16.71
N LEU A 315 8.64 -23.87 15.59
CA LEU A 315 7.99 -24.27 14.36
C LEU A 315 7.12 -25.50 14.56
N ASP A 316 7.69 -26.56 15.16
CA ASP A 316 6.97 -27.81 15.45
C ASP A 316 5.73 -27.55 16.33
N ALA A 317 5.87 -26.73 17.37
CA ALA A 317 4.75 -26.37 18.25
C ALA A 317 3.66 -25.60 17.52
N THR A 318 4.03 -24.63 16.68
CA THR A 318 3.08 -23.85 15.87
C THR A 318 2.31 -24.74 14.91
N LEU A 319 3.01 -25.62 14.17
CA LEU A 319 2.38 -26.51 13.20
C LEU A 319 1.49 -27.57 13.86
N ALA A 320 1.86 -28.06 15.04
CA ALA A 320 0.99 -28.95 15.81
C ALA A 320 -0.35 -28.28 16.16
N VAL A 321 -0.34 -27.02 16.57
CA VAL A 321 -1.57 -26.26 16.80
C VAL A 321 -2.39 -26.10 15.52
N VAL A 322 -1.76 -25.83 14.39
CA VAL A 322 -2.43 -25.73 13.08
C VAL A 322 -3.11 -27.07 12.73
N ASP A 323 -2.40 -28.19 12.88
CA ASP A 323 -2.91 -29.54 12.60
C ASP A 323 -4.11 -29.89 13.48
N GLU A 324 -4.06 -29.57 14.77
CA GLU A 324 -5.17 -29.81 15.70
C GLU A 324 -6.40 -28.96 15.36
N GLU A 325 -6.24 -27.67 15.10
CA GLU A 325 -7.37 -26.75 14.80
C GLU A 325 -7.97 -26.97 13.40
N CYS A 326 -7.21 -27.62 12.51
CA CYS A 326 -7.67 -28.04 11.19
C CYS A 326 -8.09 -29.52 11.14
N ALA A 327 -8.18 -30.20 12.30
CA ALA A 327 -8.52 -31.63 12.41
C ALA A 327 -9.87 -31.92 11.78
N GLY A 328 -10.45 -31.94 10.94
CA GLY A 328 -11.74 -32.13 10.26
C GLY A 328 -11.79 -31.48 8.88
N ALA A 329 -10.73 -30.78 8.51
CA ALA A 329 -10.56 -30.26 7.17
C ALA A 329 -9.93 -31.31 6.23
N ILE A 330 -10.03 -31.09 4.93
CA ILE A 330 -9.46 -31.98 3.92
C ILE A 330 -7.98 -31.66 3.80
N GLY A 331 -7.08 -32.66 4.05
CA GLY A 331 -5.66 -32.49 3.77
C GLY A 331 -5.41 -32.31 2.27
N LEU A 332 -4.64 -31.28 1.91
CA LEU A 332 -4.28 -30.98 0.53
C LEU A 332 -2.77 -31.12 0.32
N ASP A 333 -2.35 -31.15 -0.94
CA ASP A 333 -0.93 -31.20 -1.30
C ASP A 333 -0.22 -29.90 -0.89
N VAL A 334 0.87 -30.02 -0.14
CA VAL A 334 1.70 -28.87 0.29
C VAL A 334 2.31 -28.11 -0.89
N GLY A 335 2.42 -28.71 -2.07
CA GLY A 335 2.81 -28.06 -3.33
C GLY A 335 1.94 -26.86 -3.70
N LEU A 336 0.73 -26.72 -3.10
CA LEU A 336 -0.09 -25.50 -3.24
C LEU A 336 0.59 -24.29 -2.60
N VAL A 337 1.36 -24.48 -1.53
CA VAL A 337 2.16 -23.41 -0.91
C VAL A 337 3.32 -23.01 -1.82
N ASP A 338 3.98 -23.97 -2.47
CA ASP A 338 5.04 -23.71 -3.46
C ASP A 338 4.49 -22.90 -4.64
N ARG A 339 3.31 -23.30 -5.14
CA ARG A 339 2.61 -22.58 -6.21
C ARG A 339 2.32 -21.13 -5.81
N TRP A 340 1.84 -20.92 -4.59
CA TRP A 340 1.61 -19.56 -4.08
C TRP A 340 2.92 -18.78 -3.96
N LEU A 341 3.98 -19.33 -3.39
CA LEU A 341 5.29 -18.66 -3.25
C LEU A 341 5.85 -18.22 -4.61
N ALA A 342 5.70 -19.05 -5.65
CA ALA A 342 6.18 -18.74 -7.00
C ALA A 342 5.45 -17.54 -7.64
N HIS A 343 4.20 -17.27 -7.25
CA HIS A 343 3.37 -16.24 -7.89
C HIS A 343 2.95 -15.10 -6.95
N ARG A 344 3.29 -15.15 -5.66
CA ARG A 344 2.78 -14.22 -4.65
C ARG A 344 3.10 -12.74 -4.91
N ASN A 345 4.15 -12.46 -5.66
CA ASN A 345 4.59 -11.11 -6.01
C ASN A 345 4.28 -10.75 -7.47
N ASP A 346 3.59 -11.62 -8.22
CA ASP A 346 3.26 -11.34 -9.62
C ASP A 346 2.06 -10.37 -9.71
N VAL A 347 2.35 -9.15 -10.11
CA VAL A 347 1.37 -8.08 -10.37
C VAL A 347 1.19 -7.82 -11.86
N SER A 348 1.83 -8.60 -12.73
CA SER A 348 1.86 -8.39 -14.19
C SER A 348 0.52 -8.63 -14.87
N ALA A 349 -0.37 -9.43 -14.25
CA ALA A 349 -1.65 -9.84 -14.84
C ALA A 349 -2.67 -8.70 -15.02
N LEU A 350 -2.55 -7.60 -14.28
CA LEU A 350 -3.53 -6.50 -14.32
C LEU A 350 -3.53 -5.77 -15.67
N ALA A 351 -2.38 -5.42 -16.19
CA ALA A 351 -2.26 -4.62 -17.41
C ALA A 351 -2.86 -5.29 -18.65
N PRO A 352 -2.63 -6.59 -18.92
CA PRO A 352 -3.31 -7.31 -20.01
C PRO A 352 -4.84 -7.32 -19.88
N LEU A 353 -5.38 -7.45 -18.68
CA LEU A 353 -6.83 -7.42 -18.45
C LEU A 353 -7.41 -6.04 -18.81
N TRP A 354 -6.80 -4.96 -18.32
CA TRP A 354 -7.21 -3.60 -18.67
C TRP A 354 -7.15 -3.35 -20.19
N ARG A 355 -6.09 -3.79 -20.87
CA ARG A 355 -5.99 -3.70 -22.34
C ARG A 355 -7.06 -4.52 -23.08
N SER A 356 -7.53 -5.61 -22.49
CA SER A 356 -8.63 -6.41 -23.07
C SER A 356 -10.02 -5.84 -22.80
N GLY A 357 -10.11 -4.66 -22.15
CA GLY A 357 -11.35 -4.00 -21.79
C GLY A 357 -12.04 -4.59 -20.57
N VAL A 358 -11.32 -5.34 -19.73
CA VAL A 358 -11.79 -5.78 -18.43
C VAL A 358 -11.30 -4.82 -17.37
N VAL A 359 -12.22 -4.17 -16.67
CA VAL A 359 -11.93 -3.40 -15.46
C VAL A 359 -11.71 -4.39 -14.32
N VAL A 360 -10.57 -4.33 -13.68
CA VAL A 360 -10.25 -5.20 -12.55
C VAL A 360 -9.52 -4.41 -11.47
N ASP A 361 -9.93 -4.62 -10.22
CA ASP A 361 -9.23 -4.07 -9.06
C ASP A 361 -9.39 -4.97 -7.85
N THR A 362 -8.67 -4.62 -6.80
CA THR A 362 -8.68 -5.31 -5.52
C THR A 362 -8.90 -4.32 -4.39
N VAL A 363 -9.71 -4.73 -3.41
CA VAL A 363 -10.06 -3.92 -2.24
C VAL A 363 -9.77 -4.72 -0.98
N GLU A 364 -8.88 -4.23 -0.16
CA GLU A 364 -8.59 -4.85 1.13
C GLU A 364 -9.22 -4.04 2.28
N VAL A 365 -9.87 -4.74 3.16
CA VAL A 365 -10.54 -4.19 4.34
C VAL A 365 -10.24 -5.04 5.56
N ALA A 366 -10.46 -4.51 6.76
CA ALA A 366 -10.22 -5.27 7.98
C ALA A 366 -11.41 -5.21 8.92
N ALA A 367 -11.64 -6.30 9.65
CA ALA A 367 -12.67 -6.33 10.69
C ALA A 367 -12.31 -7.34 11.78
N ARG A 368 -13.01 -7.20 12.93
CA ARG A 368 -12.94 -8.17 14.02
C ARG A 368 -13.53 -9.51 13.58
N TRP A 369 -13.04 -10.61 14.14
CA TRP A 369 -13.48 -11.98 13.79
C TRP A 369 -15.00 -12.17 13.79
N ALA A 370 -15.70 -11.55 14.74
CA ALA A 370 -17.17 -11.66 14.85
C ALA A 370 -17.92 -11.02 13.66
N VAL A 371 -17.29 -10.10 12.96
CA VAL A 371 -17.88 -9.34 11.84
C VAL A 371 -17.53 -9.97 10.48
N LEU A 372 -16.37 -10.59 10.37
CA LEU A 372 -15.80 -11.04 9.08
C LEU A 372 -16.73 -11.92 8.23
N PRO A 373 -17.46 -12.93 8.76
CA PRO A 373 -18.34 -13.75 7.92
C PRO A 373 -19.50 -12.94 7.29
N GLY A 374 -20.07 -12.01 8.05
CA GLY A 374 -21.13 -11.12 7.56
C GLY A 374 -20.61 -10.09 6.58
N LEU A 375 -19.43 -9.52 6.86
CA LEU A 375 -18.75 -8.57 5.97
C LEU A 375 -18.40 -9.21 4.61
N TYR A 376 -17.87 -10.45 4.64
CA TYR A 376 -17.57 -11.19 3.41
C TYR A 376 -18.82 -11.31 2.53
N ALA A 377 -19.92 -11.78 3.10
CA ALA A 377 -21.18 -11.96 2.36
C ALA A 377 -21.71 -10.62 1.81
N ALA A 378 -21.75 -9.58 2.67
CA ALA A 378 -22.27 -8.27 2.28
C ALA A 378 -21.47 -7.63 1.14
N VAL A 379 -20.14 -7.72 1.16
CA VAL A 379 -19.29 -7.14 0.12
C VAL A 379 -19.37 -7.94 -1.19
N VAL A 380 -19.37 -9.27 -1.12
CA VAL A 380 -19.52 -10.10 -2.34
C VAL A 380 -20.86 -9.86 -3.00
N ASP A 381 -21.96 -9.79 -2.22
CA ASP A 381 -23.30 -9.50 -2.72
C ASP A 381 -23.39 -8.08 -3.33
N ALA A 382 -22.82 -7.08 -2.64
CA ALA A 382 -22.80 -5.69 -3.12
C ALA A 382 -22.05 -5.56 -4.44
N LEU A 383 -20.87 -6.15 -4.56
CA LEU A 383 -20.11 -6.18 -5.82
C LEU A 383 -20.84 -6.94 -6.92
N GLY A 384 -21.45 -8.09 -6.59
CA GLY A 384 -22.24 -8.87 -7.54
C GLY A 384 -23.48 -8.13 -8.04
N GLY A 385 -24.01 -7.18 -7.27
CA GLY A 385 -25.13 -6.32 -7.63
C GLY A 385 -24.78 -5.17 -8.57
N VAL A 386 -23.49 -4.86 -8.77
CA VAL A 386 -23.07 -3.79 -9.69
C VAL A 386 -23.16 -4.30 -11.13
N ASP A 387 -23.97 -3.62 -11.96
CA ASP A 387 -24.17 -4.00 -13.37
C ASP A 387 -22.85 -4.12 -14.14
N GLY A 388 -22.66 -5.26 -14.81
CA GLY A 388 -21.47 -5.57 -15.58
C GLY A 388 -20.37 -6.28 -14.79
N THR A 389 -20.57 -6.56 -13.50
CA THR A 389 -19.65 -7.37 -12.70
C THR A 389 -19.60 -8.81 -13.20
N LEU A 390 -18.40 -9.31 -13.47
CA LEU A 390 -18.11 -10.68 -13.90
C LEU A 390 -17.62 -11.54 -12.74
N VAL A 391 -16.92 -10.95 -11.78
CA VAL A 391 -16.30 -11.63 -10.66
C VAL A 391 -16.40 -10.75 -9.42
N ALA A 392 -16.79 -11.37 -8.32
CA ALA A 392 -16.65 -10.86 -6.95
C ALA A 392 -16.16 -12.03 -6.09
N SER A 393 -14.95 -11.94 -5.54
CA SER A 393 -14.31 -13.02 -4.77
C SER A 393 -13.43 -12.45 -3.66
N SER A 394 -13.00 -13.29 -2.73
CA SER A 394 -12.16 -12.83 -1.63
C SER A 394 -11.20 -13.90 -1.12
N HIS A 395 -10.10 -13.42 -0.55
CA HIS A 395 -9.31 -14.22 0.36
C HIS A 395 -9.01 -13.45 1.65
N GLN A 396 -8.86 -14.15 2.74
CA GLN A 396 -8.29 -13.62 3.98
C GLN A 396 -6.76 -13.65 3.82
N SER A 397 -6.11 -12.48 3.88
CA SER A 397 -4.69 -12.32 3.56
C SER A 397 -3.80 -12.16 4.78
N HIS A 398 -4.27 -11.51 5.81
CA HIS A 398 -3.57 -11.24 7.06
C HIS A 398 -4.49 -11.53 8.22
N ALA A 399 -3.96 -12.08 9.31
CA ALA A 399 -4.77 -12.46 10.44
C ALA A 399 -4.07 -12.14 11.77
N TYR A 400 -4.82 -11.64 12.74
CA TYR A 400 -4.36 -11.21 14.04
C TYR A 400 -5.28 -11.79 15.13
N ALA A 401 -4.88 -11.65 16.39
CA ALA A 401 -5.66 -12.21 17.52
C ALA A 401 -7.11 -11.68 17.56
N ASP A 402 -7.34 -10.44 17.16
CA ASP A 402 -8.61 -9.72 17.25
C ASP A 402 -9.40 -9.62 15.95
N GLY A 403 -8.79 -9.89 14.79
CA GLY A 403 -9.44 -9.80 13.48
C GLY A 403 -8.54 -10.18 12.33
N ALA A 404 -9.02 -9.94 11.11
CA ALA A 404 -8.28 -10.25 9.90
C ALA A 404 -8.59 -9.26 8.77
N CYS A 405 -7.74 -9.30 7.76
CA CYS A 405 -7.94 -8.61 6.49
C CYS A 405 -8.66 -9.52 5.50
N LEU A 406 -9.72 -9.03 4.89
CA LEU A 406 -10.32 -9.60 3.68
C LEU A 406 -9.87 -8.80 2.47
N TYR A 407 -9.41 -9.50 1.45
CA TYR A 407 -8.89 -8.94 0.20
C TYR A 407 -9.83 -9.35 -0.93
N PHE A 408 -10.70 -8.45 -1.33
CA PHE A 408 -11.69 -8.68 -2.38
C PHE A 408 -11.10 -8.40 -3.75
N THR A 409 -11.44 -9.23 -4.72
CA THR A 409 -11.18 -9.01 -6.14
C THR A 409 -12.50 -8.81 -6.86
N PHE A 410 -12.62 -7.73 -7.62
CA PHE A 410 -13.74 -7.54 -8.54
C PHE A 410 -13.25 -7.33 -9.96
N ALA A 411 -14.04 -7.78 -10.92
CA ALA A 411 -13.81 -7.53 -12.33
C ALA A 411 -15.15 -7.29 -13.05
N GLY A 412 -15.12 -6.39 -14.02
CA GLY A 412 -16.31 -6.07 -14.82
C GLY A 412 -15.96 -5.74 -16.28
N ARG A 413 -16.96 -5.76 -17.15
CA ARG A 413 -16.81 -5.46 -18.56
C ARG A 413 -18.07 -4.71 -19.07
N PRO A 414 -17.88 -3.67 -19.90
CA PRO A 414 -19.02 -3.03 -20.58
C PRO A 414 -19.75 -4.00 -21.50
N PRO A 415 -21.03 -3.76 -21.80
CA PRO A 415 -21.76 -4.50 -22.84
C PRO A 415 -20.99 -4.48 -24.17
N GLU A 416 -21.07 -5.58 -24.93
CA GLU A 416 -20.30 -5.75 -26.19
C GLU A 416 -20.60 -4.66 -27.25
N GLU A 417 -21.83 -4.16 -27.30
CA GLU A 417 -22.26 -3.15 -28.24
C GLU A 417 -21.90 -1.71 -27.89
N THR A 418 -21.16 -1.50 -26.73
CA THR A 418 -20.79 -0.16 -26.28
C THR A 418 -19.70 0.44 -27.19
N ASP A 419 -19.95 1.64 -27.71
CA ASP A 419 -18.98 2.38 -28.52
C ASP A 419 -17.75 2.86 -27.67
N PRO A 420 -16.66 3.30 -28.30
CA PRO A 420 -15.45 3.68 -27.56
C PRO A 420 -15.67 4.78 -26.51
N ALA A 421 -16.47 5.80 -26.80
CA ALA A 421 -16.74 6.89 -25.85
C ALA A 421 -17.62 6.41 -24.69
N GLY A 422 -18.61 5.58 -24.98
CA GLY A 422 -19.43 4.92 -23.97
C GLY A 422 -18.63 3.97 -23.09
N ARG A 423 -17.61 3.29 -23.63
CA ARG A 423 -16.73 2.42 -22.84
C ARG A 423 -15.92 3.22 -21.81
N ASP A 424 -15.33 4.35 -22.19
CA ASP A 424 -14.58 5.20 -21.25
C ASP A 424 -15.47 5.70 -20.12
N ALA A 425 -16.67 6.18 -20.46
CA ALA A 425 -17.66 6.60 -19.46
C ALA A 425 -18.09 5.44 -18.54
N TRP A 426 -18.34 4.26 -19.12
CA TRP A 426 -18.73 3.07 -18.36
C TRP A 426 -17.63 2.63 -17.41
N VAL A 427 -16.36 2.63 -17.85
CA VAL A 427 -15.21 2.28 -17.01
C VAL A 427 -15.16 3.15 -15.75
N GLY A 428 -15.25 4.48 -15.91
CA GLY A 428 -15.25 5.40 -14.79
C GLY A 428 -16.43 5.21 -13.84
N ASP A 429 -17.62 4.99 -14.39
CA ASP A 429 -18.86 4.80 -13.62
C ASP A 429 -18.86 3.46 -12.89
N TYR A 430 -18.54 2.36 -13.57
CA TYR A 430 -18.42 1.03 -12.98
C TYR A 430 -17.40 1.00 -11.85
N TYR A 431 -16.20 1.55 -12.09
CA TYR A 431 -15.13 1.59 -11.11
C TYR A 431 -15.56 2.33 -9.85
N ARG A 432 -16.18 3.51 -9.98
CA ARG A 432 -16.70 4.28 -8.85
C ARG A 432 -17.77 3.54 -8.07
N ARG A 433 -18.77 2.96 -8.78
CA ARG A 433 -19.87 2.21 -8.14
C ARG A 433 -19.34 1.00 -7.38
N ALA A 434 -18.43 0.22 -7.96
CA ALA A 434 -17.85 -0.94 -7.29
C ALA A 434 -17.13 -0.52 -5.99
N TRP A 435 -16.35 0.55 -6.03
CA TRP A 435 -15.68 1.10 -4.85
C TRP A 435 -16.66 1.68 -3.82
N ASP A 436 -17.73 2.35 -4.24
CA ASP A 436 -18.78 2.87 -3.38
C ASP A 436 -19.47 1.72 -2.62
N GLU A 437 -19.89 0.69 -3.33
CA GLU A 437 -20.60 -0.46 -2.74
C GLU A 437 -19.74 -1.22 -1.74
N VAL A 438 -18.49 -1.54 -2.08
CA VAL A 438 -17.56 -2.20 -1.14
C VAL A 438 -17.32 -1.36 0.10
N THR A 439 -17.06 -0.06 -0.09
CA THR A 439 -16.69 0.79 1.04
C THR A 439 -17.87 1.02 1.98
N ARG A 440 -19.09 1.24 1.43
CA ARG A 440 -20.30 1.37 2.25
C ARG A 440 -20.64 0.09 2.98
N ALA A 441 -20.63 -1.07 2.30
CA ALA A 441 -20.84 -2.36 2.94
C ALA A 441 -19.82 -2.59 4.09
N THR A 442 -18.59 -2.13 3.93
CA THR A 442 -17.54 -2.22 4.96
C THR A 442 -17.83 -1.31 6.15
N ILE A 443 -18.18 -0.05 5.91
CA ILE A 443 -18.53 0.92 6.97
C ILE A 443 -19.77 0.45 7.75
N ASP A 444 -20.81 0.04 7.05
CA ASP A 444 -22.07 -0.43 7.64
C ASP A 444 -21.87 -1.67 8.52
N ALA A 445 -20.95 -2.55 8.14
CA ALA A 445 -20.55 -3.70 8.93
C ALA A 445 -19.63 -3.35 10.12
N GLY A 446 -19.16 -2.11 10.24
CA GLY A 446 -18.22 -1.67 11.27
C GLY A 446 -16.78 -2.16 11.02
N GLY A 447 -16.40 -2.34 9.75
CA GLY A 447 -15.05 -2.65 9.30
C GLY A 447 -14.22 -1.40 9.03
N ALA A 448 -12.90 -1.57 8.96
CA ALA A 448 -11.95 -0.55 8.50
C ALA A 448 -11.83 -0.57 6.98
N ILE A 449 -11.94 0.57 6.34
CA ILE A 449 -11.98 0.73 4.88
C ILE A 449 -10.65 0.47 4.17
N SER A 450 -9.55 0.32 4.91
CA SER A 450 -8.25 -0.10 4.42
C SER A 450 -7.50 -0.85 5.49
N HIS A 451 -6.78 -1.89 5.09
CA HIS A 451 -5.86 -2.62 5.95
C HIS A 451 -4.39 -2.20 5.69
N HIS A 452 -3.96 -2.12 4.42
CA HIS A 452 -2.54 -1.89 4.08
C HIS A 452 -2.26 -1.16 2.75
N HIS A 453 -3.28 -0.91 1.90
CA HIS A 453 -3.07 -0.14 0.66
C HIS A 453 -3.07 1.38 0.89
N GLY A 454 -3.55 1.83 2.03
CA GLY A 454 -3.73 3.24 2.32
C GLY A 454 -5.03 3.80 1.73
N ILE A 455 -5.17 5.10 1.77
CA ILE A 455 -6.37 5.85 1.37
C ILE A 455 -6.18 6.53 0.01
N GLY A 456 -5.08 7.27 -0.16
CA GLY A 456 -4.75 8.00 -1.38
C GLY A 456 -5.84 8.97 -1.83
N LEU A 457 -6.03 9.05 -3.14
CA LEU A 457 -7.17 9.73 -3.77
C LEU A 457 -8.42 8.85 -3.76
N ASN A 458 -8.27 7.56 -4.03
CA ASN A 458 -9.39 6.68 -4.32
C ASN A 458 -10.36 6.49 -3.17
N ARG A 459 -9.85 6.42 -1.94
CA ARG A 459 -10.66 6.25 -0.71
C ARG A 459 -10.87 7.55 0.08
N GLY A 460 -10.24 8.66 -0.36
CA GLY A 460 -10.25 9.92 0.38
C GLY A 460 -11.66 10.43 0.73
N ARG A 461 -12.63 10.25 -0.18
CA ARG A 461 -14.03 10.65 0.01
C ARG A 461 -14.76 9.93 1.15
N PHE A 462 -14.26 8.77 1.57
CA PHE A 462 -14.87 7.97 2.65
C PHE A 462 -14.17 8.15 4.00
N LEU A 463 -12.99 8.78 4.05
CA LEU A 463 -12.18 8.77 5.26
C LEU A 463 -12.83 9.52 6.42
N ALA A 464 -13.50 10.65 6.13
CA ALA A 464 -14.21 11.41 7.15
C ALA A 464 -15.33 10.58 7.80
N GLU A 465 -16.08 9.81 6.99
CA GLU A 465 -17.12 8.89 7.49
C GLU A 465 -16.50 7.74 8.28
N GLY A 466 -15.44 7.12 7.77
CA GLY A 466 -14.76 5.99 8.42
C GLY A 466 -14.09 6.35 9.75
N LEU A 467 -13.58 7.57 9.90
CA LEU A 467 -12.94 8.04 11.13
C LEU A 467 -13.91 8.76 12.09
N GLY A 468 -15.04 9.26 11.59
CA GLY A 468 -15.93 10.09 12.40
C GLY A 468 -15.20 11.31 12.98
N GLY A 469 -15.43 11.63 14.26
CA GLY A 469 -14.80 12.79 14.91
C GLY A 469 -13.27 12.78 14.97
N ALA A 470 -12.61 11.64 14.74
CA ALA A 470 -11.15 11.58 14.65
C ALA A 470 -10.60 12.26 13.39
N PHE A 471 -11.42 12.41 12.35
CA PHE A 471 -11.03 13.13 11.14
C PHE A 471 -10.72 14.60 11.41
N ASP A 472 -11.51 15.28 12.28
CA ASP A 472 -11.28 16.68 12.66
C ASP A 472 -9.95 16.84 13.42
N VAL A 473 -9.57 15.85 14.23
CA VAL A 473 -8.27 15.81 14.89
C VAL A 473 -7.14 15.69 13.88
N LEU A 474 -7.27 14.79 12.91
CA LEU A 474 -6.28 14.64 11.83
C LEU A 474 -6.13 15.92 11.00
N ALA A 475 -7.23 16.56 10.64
CA ALA A 475 -7.23 17.85 9.93
C ALA A 475 -6.55 18.97 10.75
N SER A 476 -6.77 18.99 12.07
CA SER A 476 -6.12 19.95 12.97
C SER A 476 -4.61 19.72 13.06
N VAL A 477 -4.17 18.47 13.12
CA VAL A 477 -2.75 18.10 13.08
C VAL A 477 -2.11 18.51 11.75
N LYS A 478 -2.78 18.23 10.63
CA LYS A 478 -2.33 18.69 9.31
C LYS A 478 -2.12 20.19 9.28
N GLN A 479 -3.10 20.97 9.71
CA GLN A 479 -3.04 22.42 9.73
C GLN A 479 -1.89 22.95 10.64
N ALA A 480 -1.58 22.26 11.72
CA ALA A 480 -0.49 22.65 12.63
C ALA A 480 0.91 22.38 12.06
N LEU A 481 1.08 21.26 11.32
CA LEU A 481 2.38 20.83 10.77
C LEU A 481 2.65 21.38 9.36
N ASP A 482 1.59 21.68 8.62
CA ASP A 482 1.64 22.19 7.25
C ASP A 482 0.59 23.29 7.06
N PRO A 483 0.81 24.47 7.64
CA PRO A 483 -0.17 25.57 7.63
C PRO A 483 -0.48 26.10 6.23
N HIS A 484 0.43 25.90 5.27
CA HIS A 484 0.25 26.29 3.87
C HIS A 484 -0.35 25.20 3.00
N GLY A 485 -0.50 23.98 3.53
CA GLY A 485 -1.14 22.86 2.87
C GLY A 485 -0.36 22.31 1.66
N ILE A 486 0.96 22.52 1.62
CA ILE A 486 1.78 22.13 0.46
C ILE A 486 2.04 20.62 0.36
N LEU A 487 2.05 19.91 1.49
CA LEU A 487 2.41 18.50 1.53
C LEU A 487 1.27 17.60 1.05
N ASN A 488 1.50 16.94 -0.06
CA ASN A 488 0.64 15.96 -0.72
C ASN A 488 -0.86 16.33 -0.71
N PRO A 489 -1.25 17.53 -1.20
CA PRO A 489 -2.61 18.01 -1.12
C PRO A 489 -3.60 17.13 -1.90
N GLY A 490 -4.83 17.02 -1.38
CA GLY A 490 -5.90 16.21 -1.97
C GLY A 490 -5.88 14.75 -1.57
N LYS A 491 -4.95 14.33 -0.70
CA LYS A 491 -4.88 12.95 -0.16
C LYS A 491 -5.56 12.87 1.20
N LEU A 492 -5.93 11.65 1.60
CA LEU A 492 -6.62 11.36 2.87
C LEU A 492 -7.94 12.14 3.04
N GLY A 493 -8.54 12.64 1.95
CA GLY A 493 -9.73 13.50 2.05
C GLY A 493 -9.52 14.82 2.81
N LEU A 494 -8.27 15.16 3.13
CA LEU A 494 -7.95 16.37 3.90
C LEU A 494 -8.22 17.64 3.10
N PRO A 495 -8.64 18.74 3.75
CA PRO A 495 -8.80 20.03 3.11
C PRO A 495 -7.51 20.52 2.45
N THR A 496 -7.62 21.19 1.32
CA THR A 496 -6.49 21.74 0.57
C THR A 496 -6.77 23.17 0.09
N PRO A 497 -5.76 24.07 0.09
CA PRO A 497 -5.92 25.44 -0.40
C PRO A 497 -5.91 25.53 -1.95
N PHE A 498 -5.56 24.44 -2.65
CA PHE A 498 -5.34 24.45 -4.10
C PHE A 498 -6.60 24.21 -4.94
N GLY A 499 -7.74 23.97 -4.31
CA GLY A 499 -9.02 23.79 -4.98
C GLY A 499 -9.68 22.44 -4.70
N PRO A 500 -10.82 22.15 -5.33
CA PRO A 500 -11.52 20.89 -5.15
C PRO A 500 -10.74 19.72 -5.73
N VAL A 501 -10.85 18.57 -5.07
CA VAL A 501 -10.31 17.31 -5.57
C VAL A 501 -11.24 16.79 -6.67
N PRO A 502 -10.77 16.61 -7.93
CA PRO A 502 -11.64 16.24 -9.07
C PRO A 502 -11.97 14.75 -9.15
N TRP A 503 -11.52 13.96 -8.20
CA TRP A 503 -11.88 12.55 -8.08
C TRP A 503 -12.92 12.39 -6.97
N PRO A 504 -14.00 11.64 -7.27
CA PRO A 504 -15.13 11.48 -6.37
C PRO A 504 -14.78 10.77 -5.09
#